data_e047f9df7d4c46edfc585fba8da26416
#
_entry.id   e047f9df7d4c46edfc585fba8da26416
#
_cell.length_a   1.000
_cell.length_b   1.000
_cell.length_c   1.000
_cell.angle_alpha   90.00
_cell.angle_beta   90.00
_cell.angle_gamma   90.00
#
_symmetry.space_group_name_H-M   'P 1'
#
loop_
_entity.id
_entity.type
_entity.pdbx_description
1 polymer ?
#
loop_
_entity_poly.entity_id
_entity_poly.type
_entity_poly.pdbx_seq_one_letter_code
_entity_poly.pdbx_strand_id
1 'polypeptide(L)'
;MYDISLSDYPRLGGETDDSPRILRAIGDCCDGVLYIPRGIYEIASPIKVNNFCSLMMHKSAVLRATKEMDFVIEWDGGKQYDDLIVYDDDGNLFDDDNLFISGGDIDGAGLASCLRIGGYHHFTLRDITLHNGKEFGLCNSGNHGYELIATNVYAKCTISGLAGNIGIYGDMCDSHYTDCVVVDYTTGVEMRGSANRLTRCHVWGGIVKPKSGFTQAEWCDVYRRRRLGVDVYDQKAGNDWTTENLPEMLIDSCCFRIKGGSNVLTGCFGDTGKTGFEIHGSTMMDSCGVYNNFRFGMDADLAVDHRGGELYITNCDFRKCAPNSELYHGDASHLHVVNTRTVGYEFPAEQK
;
A
#
# COMPACT_ATOMS: atom_id res chain seq x y z
N MET A 1 -25.98 4.57 -7.97
CA MET A 1 -26.77 5.82 -7.96
C MET A 1 -26.10 6.73 -6.96
N TYR A 2 -26.05 8.02 -7.11
CA TYR A 2 -25.52 8.98 -6.15
C TYR A 2 -26.63 9.97 -5.78
N ASP A 3 -26.52 10.58 -4.60
CA ASP A 3 -27.52 11.50 -4.07
C ASP A 3 -27.18 12.96 -4.39
N ILE A 4 -25.89 13.29 -4.32
CA ILE A 4 -25.35 14.63 -4.56
C ILE A 4 -24.20 14.56 -5.57
N SER A 5 -24.09 15.56 -6.44
CA SER A 5 -22.95 15.74 -7.35
C SER A 5 -22.15 16.98 -7.00
N LEU A 6 -20.83 16.86 -6.96
CA LEU A 6 -19.94 18.01 -6.77
C LEU A 6 -20.10 19.07 -7.86
N SER A 7 -20.69 18.73 -9.03
CA SER A 7 -21.02 19.70 -10.07
C SER A 7 -21.99 20.79 -9.60
N ASP A 8 -22.81 20.47 -8.59
CA ASP A 8 -23.82 21.39 -8.05
C ASP A 8 -23.23 22.36 -7.02
N TYR A 9 -21.95 22.18 -6.68
CA TYR A 9 -21.19 22.96 -5.71
C TYR A 9 -20.05 23.73 -6.40
N PRO A 10 -20.34 24.90 -7.00
CA PRO A 10 -19.27 25.73 -7.57
C PRO A 10 -18.38 26.31 -6.48
N ARG A 11 -17.16 26.69 -6.84
CA ARG A 11 -16.32 27.53 -5.96
C ARG A 11 -17.04 28.84 -5.70
N LEU A 12 -17.12 29.25 -4.43
CA LEU A 12 -17.65 30.54 -4.03
C LEU A 12 -16.57 31.61 -4.14
N GLY A 13 -16.99 32.89 -4.13
CA GLY A 13 -16.05 34.00 -4.19
C GLY A 13 -15.07 33.97 -3.00
N GLY A 14 -13.75 33.99 -3.31
CA GLY A 14 -12.68 33.90 -2.31
C GLY A 14 -12.12 32.49 -2.08
N GLU A 15 -12.74 31.45 -2.59
CA GLU A 15 -12.18 30.09 -2.55
C GLU A 15 -11.04 29.93 -3.57
N THR A 16 -9.85 29.62 -3.10
CA THR A 16 -8.64 29.45 -3.94
C THR A 16 -8.40 28.03 -4.40
N ASP A 17 -9.06 27.06 -3.75
CA ASP A 17 -8.93 25.62 -4.02
C ASP A 17 -10.29 24.92 -3.89
N ASP A 18 -10.33 23.60 -4.03
CA ASP A 18 -11.55 22.82 -4.06
C ASP A 18 -11.97 22.26 -2.70
N SER A 19 -11.11 22.35 -1.68
CA SER A 19 -11.40 21.78 -0.36
C SER A 19 -12.70 22.33 0.24
N PRO A 20 -12.97 23.66 0.24
CA PRO A 20 -14.18 24.19 0.86
C PRO A 20 -15.47 23.70 0.18
N ARG A 21 -15.50 23.66 -1.16
CA ARG A 21 -16.71 23.20 -1.88
C ARG A 21 -16.98 21.71 -1.69
N ILE A 22 -15.90 20.89 -1.63
CA ILE A 22 -16.03 19.44 -1.37
C ILE A 22 -16.57 19.23 0.03
N LEU A 23 -16.07 19.98 1.03
CA LEU A 23 -16.57 19.89 2.41
C LEU A 23 -18.03 20.33 2.54
N ARG A 24 -18.48 21.35 1.77
CA ARG A 24 -19.90 21.70 1.72
C ARG A 24 -20.74 20.56 1.13
N ALA A 25 -20.31 19.99 0.01
CA ALA A 25 -21.01 18.86 -0.59
C ALA A 25 -21.10 17.65 0.35
N ILE A 26 -20.02 17.35 1.08
CA ILE A 26 -20.00 16.29 2.11
C ILE A 26 -21.00 16.64 3.23
N GLY A 27 -21.00 17.89 3.70
CA GLY A 27 -21.92 18.33 4.77
C GLY A 27 -23.39 18.16 4.40
N ASP A 28 -23.74 18.39 3.14
CA ASP A 28 -25.10 18.21 2.64
C ASP A 28 -25.41 16.75 2.26
N CYS A 29 -24.38 15.89 2.13
CA CYS A 29 -24.48 14.47 1.74
C CYS A 29 -24.45 13.54 2.95
N CYS A 30 -25.02 13.94 4.07
CA CYS A 30 -25.05 13.11 5.26
C CYS A 30 -25.72 11.77 4.95
N ASP A 31 -25.04 10.65 5.29
CA ASP A 31 -25.55 9.28 5.08
C ASP A 31 -25.92 8.97 3.62
N GLY A 32 -25.28 9.64 2.68
CA GLY A 32 -25.53 9.48 1.26
C GLY A 32 -24.26 9.24 0.43
N VAL A 33 -24.39 9.39 -0.88
CA VAL A 33 -23.30 9.19 -1.84
C VAL A 33 -22.99 10.48 -2.58
N LEU A 34 -21.79 11.04 -2.34
CA LEU A 34 -21.28 12.16 -3.11
C LEU A 34 -20.56 11.68 -4.38
N TYR A 35 -21.01 12.11 -5.53
CA TYR A 35 -20.32 11.88 -6.79
C TYR A 35 -19.34 13.02 -7.10
N ILE A 36 -18.08 12.66 -7.36
CA ILE A 36 -17.03 13.57 -7.81
C ILE A 36 -16.77 13.34 -9.30
N PRO A 37 -17.19 14.26 -10.18
CA PRO A 37 -17.06 14.13 -11.63
C PRO A 37 -15.60 14.14 -12.11
N ARG A 38 -15.39 13.88 -13.40
CA ARG A 38 -14.09 14.03 -14.05
C ARG A 38 -13.54 15.44 -13.85
N GLY A 39 -12.30 15.53 -13.38
CA GLY A 39 -11.61 16.81 -13.17
C GLY A 39 -10.35 16.63 -12.36
N ILE A 40 -9.56 17.68 -12.26
CA ILE A 40 -8.47 17.80 -11.30
C ILE A 40 -8.91 18.81 -10.27
N TYR A 41 -8.93 18.38 -9.01
CA TYR A 41 -9.37 19.16 -7.86
C TYR A 41 -8.17 19.48 -6.99
N GLU A 42 -7.92 20.77 -6.79
CA GLU A 42 -6.83 21.26 -5.96
C GLU A 42 -7.24 21.24 -4.49
N ILE A 43 -6.49 20.51 -3.68
CA ILE A 43 -6.80 20.32 -2.25
C ILE A 43 -5.72 21.01 -1.43
N ALA A 44 -6.09 22.08 -0.74
CA ALA A 44 -5.17 22.87 0.10
C ALA A 44 -5.43 22.69 1.61
N SER A 45 -6.46 21.93 1.98
CA SER A 45 -6.74 21.49 3.35
C SER A 45 -7.40 20.11 3.37
N PRO A 46 -7.24 19.31 4.43
CA PRO A 46 -7.76 17.94 4.50
C PRO A 46 -9.28 17.88 4.25
N ILE A 47 -9.69 16.94 3.43
CA ILE A 47 -11.10 16.59 3.23
C ILE A 47 -11.49 15.61 4.34
N LYS A 48 -12.15 16.12 5.38
CA LYS A 48 -12.62 15.31 6.50
C LYS A 48 -14.05 14.85 6.27
N VAL A 49 -14.25 13.53 6.30
CA VAL A 49 -15.55 12.89 6.16
C VAL A 49 -15.88 12.23 7.50
N ASN A 50 -16.86 12.72 8.20
CA ASN A 50 -17.26 12.27 9.54
C ASN A 50 -18.78 12.15 9.72
N ASN A 51 -19.51 12.03 8.61
CA ASN A 51 -20.97 12.03 8.57
C ASN A 51 -21.54 10.89 7.73
N PHE A 52 -20.84 9.76 7.67
CA PHE A 52 -21.23 8.55 6.91
C PHE A 52 -21.44 8.80 5.41
N CYS A 53 -20.87 9.87 4.85
CA CYS A 53 -20.91 10.11 3.42
C CYS A 53 -19.97 9.14 2.70
N SER A 54 -20.50 8.40 1.74
CA SER A 54 -19.72 7.59 0.79
C SER A 54 -19.26 8.43 -0.40
N LEU A 55 -18.09 8.10 -0.96
CA LEU A 55 -17.54 8.85 -2.09
C LEU A 55 -17.49 7.97 -3.34
N MET A 56 -18.10 8.43 -4.41
CA MET A 56 -17.99 7.83 -5.74
C MET A 56 -17.26 8.80 -6.66
N MET A 57 -16.09 8.44 -7.13
CA MET A 57 -15.30 9.30 -8.01
C MET A 57 -15.31 8.76 -9.45
N HIS A 58 -15.41 9.67 -10.41
CA HIS A 58 -15.17 9.29 -11.80
C HIS A 58 -13.72 8.78 -11.93
N LYS A 59 -13.50 7.75 -12.75
CA LYS A 59 -12.15 7.14 -12.95
C LYS A 59 -11.04 8.12 -13.32
N SER A 60 -11.38 9.30 -13.81
CA SER A 60 -10.45 10.38 -14.17
C SER A 60 -10.66 11.62 -13.28
N ALA A 61 -11.26 11.48 -12.11
CA ALA A 61 -11.23 12.51 -11.08
C ALA A 61 -9.91 12.38 -10.32
N VAL A 62 -9.22 13.49 -10.08
CA VAL A 62 -7.97 13.54 -9.34
C VAL A 62 -8.12 14.56 -8.21
N LEU A 63 -7.98 14.12 -6.97
CA LEU A 63 -7.87 14.99 -5.81
C LEU A 63 -6.39 15.16 -5.48
N ARG A 64 -5.83 16.34 -5.74
CA ARG A 64 -4.39 16.58 -5.61
C ARG A 64 -4.06 17.55 -4.50
N ALA A 65 -3.19 17.15 -3.57
CA ALA A 65 -2.64 18.04 -2.57
C ALA A 65 -1.84 19.18 -3.21
N THR A 66 -2.06 20.41 -2.74
CA THR A 66 -1.33 21.62 -3.16
C THR A 66 -0.58 22.29 -2.02
N LYS A 67 -0.79 21.82 -0.79
CA LYS A 67 -0.09 22.25 0.43
C LYS A 67 0.23 21.05 1.30
N GLU A 68 1.17 21.23 2.22
CA GLU A 68 1.45 20.22 3.25
C GLU A 68 0.23 20.02 4.17
N MET A 69 -0.10 18.75 4.38
CA MET A 69 -1.14 18.30 5.31
C MET A 69 -0.90 16.82 5.65
N ASP A 70 -1.57 16.31 6.68
CA ASP A 70 -1.41 14.91 7.07
C ASP A 70 -2.00 13.98 6.01
N PHE A 71 -3.25 14.21 5.60
CA PHE A 71 -3.95 13.41 4.57
C PHE A 71 -4.75 14.30 3.61
N VAL A 72 -4.86 13.85 2.35
CA VAL A 72 -5.78 14.48 1.38
C VAL A 72 -7.23 14.19 1.77
N ILE A 73 -7.53 12.92 2.10
CA ILE A 73 -8.83 12.51 2.65
C ILE A 73 -8.61 11.80 3.98
N GLU A 74 -9.35 12.24 4.99
CA GLU A 74 -9.54 11.58 6.27
C GLU A 74 -11.00 11.18 6.41
N TRP A 75 -11.28 9.89 6.27
CA TRP A 75 -12.60 9.35 6.53
C TRP A 75 -12.61 8.72 7.91
N ASP A 76 -13.46 9.22 8.80
CA ASP A 76 -13.58 8.73 10.18
C ASP A 76 -15.04 8.82 10.61
N GLY A 77 -15.73 7.68 10.70
CA GLY A 77 -17.11 7.59 11.14
C GLY A 77 -17.28 7.85 12.64
N GLY A 78 -16.18 8.00 13.39
CA GLY A 78 -16.22 8.28 14.83
C GLY A 78 -16.66 7.09 15.68
N LYS A 79 -16.87 5.90 15.11
CA LYS A 79 -17.25 4.72 15.86
C LYS A 79 -16.14 4.30 16.82
N GLN A 80 -16.54 3.88 18.02
CA GLN A 80 -15.65 3.37 19.06
C GLN A 80 -15.99 1.93 19.38
N TYR A 81 -15.11 1.26 20.10
CA TYR A 81 -15.27 -0.17 20.41
C TYR A 81 -16.61 -0.49 21.08
N ASP A 82 -17.10 0.38 21.96
CA ASP A 82 -18.34 0.17 22.69
C ASP A 82 -19.59 0.39 21.82
N ASP A 83 -19.45 1.05 20.65
CA ASP A 83 -20.53 1.29 19.69
C ASP A 83 -20.70 0.13 18.70
N LEU A 84 -19.90 -0.93 18.84
CA LEU A 84 -19.75 -1.98 17.87
C LEU A 84 -20.89 -2.99 17.79
N ILE A 85 -21.70 -3.03 18.83
CA ILE A 85 -22.83 -3.95 18.90
C ILE A 85 -24.07 -3.09 19.20
N VAL A 86 -24.59 -2.46 18.17
CA VAL A 86 -25.90 -1.84 18.25
C VAL A 86 -26.94 -2.89 17.85
N TYR A 87 -27.76 -3.28 18.80
CA TYR A 87 -28.97 -4.04 18.51
C TYR A 87 -30.12 -3.03 18.39
N ASP A 88 -30.98 -3.24 17.40
CA ASP A 88 -32.26 -2.54 17.35
C ASP A 88 -33.19 -2.97 18.51
N ASP A 89 -34.31 -2.29 18.65
CA ASP A 89 -35.30 -2.59 19.71
C ASP A 89 -35.85 -4.03 19.63
N ASP A 90 -35.68 -4.68 18.48
CA ASP A 90 -36.10 -6.07 18.22
C ASP A 90 -34.96 -7.08 18.47
N GLY A 91 -33.74 -6.61 18.83
CA GLY A 91 -32.58 -7.43 19.12
C GLY A 91 -31.83 -7.91 17.88
N ASN A 92 -32.04 -7.29 16.71
CA ASN A 92 -31.26 -7.54 15.52
C ASN A 92 -29.97 -6.73 15.55
N LEU A 93 -28.89 -7.32 15.04
CA LEU A 93 -27.62 -6.62 14.87
C LEU A 93 -27.81 -5.53 13.81
N PHE A 94 -27.60 -4.30 14.21
CA PHE A 94 -27.60 -3.15 13.30
C PHE A 94 -26.17 -2.98 12.75
N ASP A 95 -25.91 -3.51 11.57
CA ASP A 95 -24.67 -3.33 10.84
C ASP A 95 -24.96 -2.50 9.57
N ASP A 96 -24.93 -1.20 9.71
CA ASP A 96 -25.41 -0.26 8.68
C ASP A 96 -24.33 0.25 7.74
N ASP A 97 -23.07 -0.12 8.00
CA ASP A 97 -21.98 0.57 7.34
C ASP A 97 -21.66 -0.03 5.98
N ASN A 98 -22.56 -0.02 5.02
CA ASN A 98 -22.23 -0.24 3.61
C ASN A 98 -21.51 0.99 3.00
N LEU A 99 -20.59 1.57 3.76
CA LEU A 99 -19.84 2.76 3.39
C LEU A 99 -18.76 2.43 2.38
N PHE A 100 -18.49 3.36 1.49
CA PHE A 100 -17.48 3.12 0.48
C PHE A 100 -16.78 4.37 -0.04
N ILE A 101 -15.55 4.15 -0.53
CA ILE A 101 -14.88 5.05 -1.47
C ILE A 101 -14.57 4.25 -2.73
N SER A 102 -14.93 4.78 -3.90
CA SER A 102 -14.69 4.08 -5.17
C SER A 102 -14.27 5.01 -6.29
N GLY A 103 -13.36 4.50 -7.13
CA GLY A 103 -12.90 5.19 -8.33
C GLY A 103 -11.90 6.32 -8.07
N GLY A 104 -11.47 6.96 -9.13
CA GLY A 104 -10.63 8.16 -9.10
C GLY A 104 -9.20 7.94 -8.66
N ASP A 105 -8.55 9.06 -8.38
CA ASP A 105 -7.15 9.17 -8.00
C ASP A 105 -6.99 10.18 -6.86
N ILE A 106 -6.28 9.81 -5.81
CA ILE A 106 -5.90 10.68 -4.72
C ILE A 106 -4.39 10.86 -4.78
N ASP A 107 -3.94 12.07 -5.14
CA ASP A 107 -2.54 12.40 -5.31
C ASP A 107 -2.04 13.25 -4.13
N GLY A 108 -1.26 12.64 -3.26
CA GLY A 108 -0.62 13.31 -2.14
C GLY A 108 0.48 14.29 -2.56
N ALA A 109 0.94 14.21 -3.82
CA ALA A 109 1.99 15.06 -4.42
C ALA A 109 3.30 15.11 -3.59
N GLY A 110 3.52 14.15 -2.67
CA GLY A 110 4.62 14.17 -1.68
C GLY A 110 4.44 15.22 -0.57
N LEU A 111 3.32 15.91 -0.56
CA LEU A 111 2.96 16.92 0.43
C LEU A 111 2.06 16.35 1.53
N ALA A 112 1.27 15.33 1.19
CA ALA A 112 0.32 14.67 2.09
C ALA A 112 0.33 13.14 1.89
N SER A 113 -0.13 12.39 2.87
CA SER A 113 -0.59 11.03 2.68
C SER A 113 -1.92 11.04 1.91
N CYS A 114 -2.23 9.97 1.16
CA CYS A 114 -3.40 10.04 0.29
C CYS A 114 -4.70 9.86 1.06
N LEU A 115 -4.90 8.72 1.71
CA LEU A 115 -6.18 8.33 2.30
C LEU A 115 -6.00 7.69 3.66
N ARG A 116 -6.72 8.20 4.67
CA ARG A 116 -6.93 7.54 5.96
C ARG A 116 -8.38 7.09 6.07
N ILE A 117 -8.59 5.87 6.57
CA ILE A 117 -9.91 5.30 6.89
C ILE A 117 -9.88 4.78 8.31
N GLY A 118 -10.85 5.19 9.14
CA GLY A 118 -11.01 4.74 10.51
C GLY A 118 -12.43 4.95 11.03
N GLY A 119 -12.75 4.45 12.22
CA GLY A 119 -14.05 4.65 12.87
C GLY A 119 -15.24 4.03 12.13
N TYR A 120 -15.10 2.82 11.59
CA TYR A 120 -16.11 2.11 10.79
C TYR A 120 -16.29 0.67 11.27
N HIS A 121 -17.38 0.04 10.84
CA HIS A 121 -17.57 -1.42 10.94
C HIS A 121 -17.31 -2.10 9.61
N HIS A 122 -17.97 -1.81 8.59
CA HIS A 122 -17.86 -2.44 7.29
C HIS A 122 -17.63 -1.35 6.24
N PHE A 123 -16.43 -1.33 5.67
CA PHE A 123 -16.05 -0.31 4.69
C PHE A 123 -15.50 -0.92 3.42
N THR A 124 -15.98 -0.47 2.27
CA THR A 124 -15.47 -0.91 0.97
C THR A 124 -14.62 0.18 0.31
N LEU A 125 -13.36 -0.14 0.02
CA LEU A 125 -12.48 0.67 -0.81
C LEU A 125 -12.19 -0.05 -2.11
N ARG A 126 -12.50 0.55 -3.27
CA ARG A 126 -12.33 -0.18 -4.53
C ARG A 126 -12.00 0.70 -5.72
N ASP A 127 -11.26 0.09 -6.69
CA ASP A 127 -11.00 0.68 -8.00
C ASP A 127 -10.36 2.07 -7.92
N ILE A 128 -9.47 2.28 -6.97
CA ILE A 128 -8.89 3.59 -6.65
C ILE A 128 -7.38 3.59 -6.85
N THR A 129 -6.85 4.73 -7.30
CA THR A 129 -5.42 5.00 -7.35
C THR A 129 -5.02 5.96 -6.23
N LEU A 130 -3.90 5.67 -5.57
CA LEU A 130 -3.32 6.46 -4.50
C LEU A 130 -1.89 6.85 -4.90
N HIS A 131 -1.71 8.08 -5.35
CA HIS A 131 -0.44 8.55 -5.87
C HIS A 131 0.36 9.34 -4.84
N ASN A 132 1.68 9.10 -4.79
CA ASN A 132 2.66 9.99 -4.18
C ASN A 132 2.36 10.36 -2.73
N GLY A 133 1.83 9.41 -1.96
CA GLY A 133 1.64 9.59 -0.52
C GLY A 133 2.96 9.87 0.19
N LYS A 134 3.00 10.93 1.01
CA LYS A 134 4.20 11.36 1.77
C LYS A 134 4.63 10.28 2.75
N GLU A 135 3.72 9.84 3.61
CA GLU A 135 3.95 8.75 4.56
C GLU A 135 3.15 7.50 4.17
N PHE A 136 1.91 7.67 3.73
CA PHE A 136 1.01 6.57 3.37
C PHE A 136 0.31 6.79 2.02
N GLY A 137 0.18 5.71 1.24
CA GLY A 137 -0.84 5.64 0.22
C GLY A 137 -2.21 5.43 0.87
N LEU A 138 -2.45 4.24 1.42
CA LEU A 138 -3.60 3.92 2.27
C LEU A 138 -3.15 3.77 3.72
N CYS A 139 -3.86 4.42 4.64
CA CYS A 139 -3.72 4.25 6.08
C CYS A 139 -5.05 3.78 6.67
N ASN A 140 -5.19 2.49 6.89
CA ASN A 140 -6.32 1.90 7.59
C ASN A 140 -6.01 1.88 9.09
N SER A 141 -6.29 3.00 9.76
CA SER A 141 -6.00 3.18 11.18
C SER A 141 -6.90 4.23 11.80
N GLY A 142 -7.15 4.11 13.10
CA GLY A 142 -7.96 5.04 13.86
C GLY A 142 -8.29 4.49 15.23
N ASN A 143 -9.27 5.07 15.88
CA ASN A 143 -9.68 4.61 17.21
C ASN A 143 -10.32 3.22 17.14
N HIS A 144 -10.94 2.90 16.02
CA HIS A 144 -11.60 1.62 15.80
C HIS A 144 -11.91 1.38 14.31
N GLY A 145 -11.95 0.12 13.89
CA GLY A 145 -12.36 -0.30 12.56
C GLY A 145 -12.25 -1.82 12.38
N TYR A 146 -13.26 -2.42 11.76
CA TYR A 146 -13.27 -3.82 11.34
C TYR A 146 -13.69 -3.93 9.89
N GLU A 147 -13.26 -5.03 9.26
CA GLU A 147 -13.75 -5.44 7.95
C GLU A 147 -13.64 -4.36 6.86
N LEU A 148 -12.45 -3.75 6.73
CA LEU A 148 -12.15 -3.05 5.48
C LEU A 148 -12.06 -4.08 4.35
N ILE A 149 -12.87 -3.92 3.31
CA ILE A 149 -12.75 -4.66 2.05
C ILE A 149 -12.10 -3.77 1.02
N ALA A 150 -10.77 -3.88 0.89
CA ALA A 150 -9.99 -3.14 -0.11
C ALA A 150 -9.76 -4.00 -1.36
N THR A 151 -10.27 -3.59 -2.50
CA THR A 151 -10.16 -4.34 -3.76
C THR A 151 -9.67 -3.46 -4.89
N ASN A 152 -8.68 -3.96 -5.66
CA ASN A 152 -8.11 -3.24 -6.79
C ASN A 152 -7.64 -1.82 -6.42
N VAL A 153 -6.88 -1.73 -5.31
CA VAL A 153 -6.22 -0.49 -4.88
C VAL A 153 -4.83 -0.44 -5.50
N TYR A 154 -4.54 0.61 -6.23
CA TYR A 154 -3.25 0.85 -6.85
C TYR A 154 -2.51 1.99 -6.15
N ALA A 155 -1.56 1.67 -5.27
CA ALA A 155 -0.74 2.65 -4.58
C ALA A 155 0.60 2.81 -5.30
N LYS A 156 0.93 4.02 -5.78
CA LYS A 156 2.16 4.27 -6.53
C LYS A 156 2.84 5.55 -6.07
N CYS A 157 4.15 5.47 -5.78
CA CYS A 157 4.96 6.63 -5.50
C CYS A 157 5.95 6.88 -6.64
N THR A 158 5.87 8.06 -7.28
CA THR A 158 6.80 8.45 -8.35
C THR A 158 7.80 9.51 -7.89
N ILE A 159 7.68 9.99 -6.65
CA ILE A 159 8.53 11.02 -6.08
C ILE A 159 9.75 10.37 -5.44
N SER A 160 10.94 10.80 -5.86
CA SER A 160 12.19 10.34 -5.25
C SER A 160 12.45 11.00 -3.90
N GLY A 161 13.08 10.26 -3.00
CA GLY A 161 13.55 10.79 -1.72
C GLY A 161 12.52 10.77 -0.59
N LEU A 162 11.33 10.20 -0.79
CA LEU A 162 10.40 9.89 0.30
C LEU A 162 10.84 8.57 0.96
N ALA A 163 11.77 8.67 1.92
CA ALA A 163 12.21 7.50 2.69
C ALA A 163 11.20 7.15 3.78
N GLY A 164 11.02 5.85 4.02
CA GLY A 164 10.18 5.34 5.11
C GLY A 164 8.68 5.32 4.82
N ASN A 165 8.25 5.73 3.62
CA ASN A 165 6.84 5.71 3.27
C ASN A 165 6.29 4.29 3.04
N ILE A 166 4.98 4.13 3.25
CA ILE A 166 4.25 2.85 3.19
C ILE A 166 3.11 2.96 2.17
N GLY A 167 3.03 1.99 1.26
CA GLY A 167 1.96 1.97 0.26
C GLY A 167 0.58 1.68 0.86
N ILE A 168 0.48 0.57 1.60
CA ILE A 168 -0.73 0.18 2.32
C ILE A 168 -0.35 -0.13 3.77
N TYR A 169 -0.91 0.62 4.69
CA TYR A 169 -0.75 0.43 6.13
C TYR A 169 -2.07 0.00 6.75
N GLY A 170 -2.08 -1.12 7.48
CA GLY A 170 -3.24 -1.66 8.18
C GLY A 170 -2.95 -1.91 9.66
N ASP A 171 -3.63 -1.16 10.53
CA ASP A 171 -3.55 -1.30 11.99
C ASP A 171 -4.84 -1.89 12.57
N MET A 172 -5.86 -2.07 11.73
CA MET A 172 -7.15 -2.65 12.09
C MET A 172 -7.17 -4.16 11.85
N CYS A 173 -8.11 -4.85 12.51
CA CYS A 173 -8.28 -6.29 12.40
C CYS A 173 -9.29 -6.66 11.30
N ASP A 174 -9.32 -7.95 10.95
CA ASP A 174 -10.33 -8.61 10.11
C ASP A 174 -10.50 -8.00 8.71
N SER A 175 -9.51 -7.23 8.25
CA SER A 175 -9.57 -6.54 6.96
C SER A 175 -9.11 -7.43 5.81
N HIS A 176 -9.70 -7.22 4.63
CA HIS A 176 -9.42 -7.95 3.41
C HIS A 176 -8.82 -7.03 2.34
N TYR A 177 -7.65 -7.39 1.84
CA TYR A 177 -6.96 -6.69 0.76
C TYR A 177 -6.84 -7.64 -0.42
N THR A 178 -7.53 -7.34 -1.51
CA THR A 178 -7.62 -8.24 -2.68
C THR A 178 -7.21 -7.51 -3.96
N ASP A 179 -6.36 -8.14 -4.78
CA ASP A 179 -5.90 -7.60 -6.06
C ASP A 179 -5.25 -6.20 -5.93
N CYS A 180 -4.64 -5.91 -4.79
CA CYS A 180 -3.99 -4.63 -4.56
C CYS A 180 -2.56 -4.64 -5.14
N VAL A 181 -2.16 -3.52 -5.72
CA VAL A 181 -0.82 -3.35 -6.29
C VAL A 181 -0.14 -2.15 -5.65
N VAL A 182 1.08 -2.35 -5.17
CA VAL A 182 1.90 -1.28 -4.59
C VAL A 182 3.20 -1.13 -5.37
N VAL A 183 3.55 0.09 -5.73
CA VAL A 183 4.75 0.38 -6.54
C VAL A 183 5.55 1.53 -5.95
N ASP A 184 6.86 1.32 -5.81
CA ASP A 184 7.85 2.34 -5.46
C ASP A 184 7.67 3.00 -4.07
N TYR A 185 7.02 2.34 -3.10
CA TYR A 185 7.07 2.70 -1.68
C TYR A 185 8.22 1.99 -0.97
N THR A 186 8.77 2.58 0.08
CA THR A 186 9.85 1.96 0.90
C THR A 186 9.36 0.66 1.52
N THR A 187 8.17 0.66 2.11
CA THR A 187 7.44 -0.53 2.51
C THR A 187 6.18 -0.64 1.66
N GLY A 188 6.01 -1.77 0.98
CA GLY A 188 4.82 -1.95 0.16
C GLY A 188 3.56 -2.06 0.99
N VAL A 189 3.49 -3.10 1.80
CA VAL A 189 2.37 -3.36 2.70
C VAL A 189 2.90 -3.58 4.11
N GLU A 190 2.35 -2.87 5.09
CA GLU A 190 2.60 -3.11 6.52
C GLU A 190 1.27 -3.39 7.23
N MET A 191 1.15 -4.60 7.83
CA MET A 191 0.00 -5.00 8.64
C MET A 191 0.40 -5.11 10.11
N ARG A 192 -0.17 -4.25 10.95
CA ARG A 192 -0.02 -4.30 12.41
C ARG A 192 -1.21 -4.96 13.09
N GLY A 193 -2.38 -4.80 12.51
CA GLY A 193 -3.58 -5.49 12.97
C GLY A 193 -3.54 -7.00 12.75
N SER A 194 -4.41 -7.71 13.43
CA SER A 194 -4.49 -9.17 13.39
C SER A 194 -5.65 -9.65 12.50
N ALA A 195 -5.59 -10.93 12.11
CA ALA A 195 -6.64 -11.60 11.32
C ALA A 195 -6.92 -11.00 9.93
N ASN A 196 -5.99 -10.19 9.41
CA ASN A 196 -6.12 -9.63 8.06
C ASN A 196 -5.84 -10.68 6.98
N ARG A 197 -6.46 -10.52 5.84
CA ARG A 197 -6.31 -11.38 4.67
C ARG A 197 -5.83 -10.57 3.47
N LEU A 198 -4.68 -10.97 2.93
CA LEU A 198 -4.12 -10.41 1.71
C LEU A 198 -4.22 -11.45 0.60
N THR A 199 -4.93 -11.15 -0.46
CA THR A 199 -5.17 -12.09 -1.56
C THR A 199 -4.73 -11.50 -2.88
N ARG A 200 -3.81 -12.15 -3.57
CA ARG A 200 -3.26 -11.73 -4.87
C ARG A 200 -2.72 -10.28 -4.87
N CYS A 201 -2.15 -9.86 -3.75
CA CYS A 201 -1.50 -8.56 -3.69
C CYS A 201 -0.10 -8.62 -4.32
N HIS A 202 0.26 -7.60 -5.07
CA HIS A 202 1.54 -7.51 -5.74
C HIS A 202 2.27 -6.24 -5.31
N VAL A 203 3.49 -6.40 -4.81
CA VAL A 203 4.34 -5.30 -4.38
C VAL A 203 5.60 -5.25 -5.23
N TRP A 204 5.85 -4.11 -5.83
CA TRP A 204 7.14 -3.75 -6.40
C TRP A 204 7.86 -2.88 -5.40
N GLY A 205 8.99 -3.34 -4.88
CA GLY A 205 9.76 -2.62 -3.88
C GLY A 205 10.21 -1.25 -4.36
N GLY A 206 10.43 -0.35 -3.40
CA GLY A 206 10.82 1.01 -3.68
C GLY A 206 12.17 1.09 -4.35
N ILE A 207 12.24 1.81 -5.46
CA ILE A 207 13.46 2.17 -6.16
C ILE A 207 13.81 3.60 -5.83
N VAL A 208 14.99 3.84 -5.26
CA VAL A 208 15.52 5.21 -5.19
C VAL A 208 15.74 5.73 -6.59
N LYS A 209 14.99 6.74 -6.95
CA LYS A 209 15.24 7.50 -8.17
C LYS A 209 16.45 8.39 -7.93
N PRO A 210 17.46 8.35 -8.79
CA PRO A 210 18.61 9.22 -8.66
C PRO A 210 18.17 10.67 -8.75
N LYS A 211 18.79 11.54 -7.95
CA LYS A 211 18.56 12.99 -8.01
C LYS A 211 19.01 13.62 -9.34
N SER A 212 19.60 12.87 -10.24
CA SER A 212 20.34 13.31 -11.40
C SER A 212 19.57 13.32 -12.73
N GLY A 213 18.24 13.33 -12.72
CA GLY A 213 17.44 13.53 -13.94
C GLY A 213 17.28 12.31 -14.84
N PHE A 214 17.65 11.13 -14.39
CA PHE A 214 17.32 9.89 -15.09
C PHE A 214 15.82 9.57 -15.02
N THR A 215 15.27 9.08 -16.11
CA THR A 215 13.98 8.39 -16.05
C THR A 215 14.15 7.05 -15.34
N GLN A 216 13.07 6.52 -14.78
CA GLN A 216 13.09 5.21 -14.15
C GLN A 216 13.58 4.11 -15.10
N ALA A 217 13.20 4.17 -16.38
CA ALA A 217 13.63 3.20 -17.38
C ALA A 217 15.14 3.25 -17.62
N GLU A 218 15.73 4.44 -17.72
CA GLU A 218 17.18 4.61 -17.88
C GLU A 218 17.92 4.09 -16.65
N TRP A 219 17.39 4.34 -15.46
CA TRP A 219 17.97 3.88 -14.21
C TRP A 219 17.93 2.35 -14.08
N CYS A 220 16.81 1.74 -14.43
CA CYS A 220 16.68 0.28 -14.47
C CYS A 220 17.65 -0.37 -15.44
N ASP A 221 17.94 0.28 -16.58
CA ASP A 221 18.92 -0.22 -17.56
C ASP A 221 20.35 -0.18 -17.00
N VAL A 222 20.70 0.87 -16.25
CA VAL A 222 21.99 0.97 -15.54
C VAL A 222 22.16 -0.20 -14.57
N TYR A 223 21.16 -0.49 -13.75
CA TYR A 223 21.23 -1.60 -12.80
C TYR A 223 21.30 -2.97 -13.48
N ARG A 224 20.52 -3.17 -14.53
CA ARG A 224 20.55 -4.41 -15.30
C ARG A 224 21.95 -4.70 -15.86
N ARG A 225 22.61 -3.69 -16.43
CA ARG A 225 23.95 -3.83 -17.00
C ARG A 225 25.00 -4.12 -15.93
N ARG A 226 24.92 -3.44 -14.78
CA ARG A 226 25.80 -3.72 -13.64
C ARG A 226 25.74 -5.19 -13.22
N ARG A 227 24.52 -5.74 -13.11
CA ARG A 227 24.35 -7.14 -12.75
C ARG A 227 24.99 -8.11 -13.74
N LEU A 228 25.02 -7.75 -15.01
CA LEU A 228 25.67 -8.52 -16.06
C LEU A 228 27.18 -8.31 -16.09
N GLY A 229 27.75 -7.51 -15.17
CA GLY A 229 29.18 -7.18 -15.13
C GLY A 229 29.63 -6.33 -16.33
N VAL A 230 28.69 -5.63 -16.95
CA VAL A 230 28.98 -4.72 -18.07
C VAL A 230 29.13 -3.31 -17.51
N ASP A 231 30.30 -2.69 -17.82
CA ASP A 231 30.50 -1.27 -17.53
C ASP A 231 29.43 -0.42 -18.22
N VAL A 232 28.78 0.45 -17.44
CA VAL A 232 27.72 1.28 -17.96
C VAL A 232 28.25 2.67 -18.19
N TYR A 233 28.44 3.03 -19.45
CA TYR A 233 28.73 4.40 -19.85
C TYR A 233 27.42 5.14 -20.13
N ASP A 234 27.15 6.18 -19.38
CA ASP A 234 26.02 7.07 -19.64
C ASP A 234 26.46 8.20 -20.58
N GLN A 235 26.14 8.04 -21.84
CA GLN A 235 26.44 9.03 -22.87
C GLN A 235 25.73 10.38 -22.65
N LYS A 236 24.61 10.40 -21.95
CA LYS A 236 23.84 11.65 -21.71
C LYS A 236 24.42 12.49 -20.59
N ALA A 237 24.91 11.85 -19.54
CA ALA A 237 25.46 12.55 -18.38
C ALA A 237 26.99 12.69 -18.43
N GLY A 238 27.65 12.02 -19.36
CA GLY A 238 29.13 11.98 -19.44
C GLY A 238 29.78 11.33 -18.22
N ASN A 239 29.05 10.46 -17.52
CA ASN A 239 29.50 9.79 -16.29
C ASN A 239 29.76 8.32 -16.55
N ASP A 240 30.96 7.87 -16.18
CA ASP A 240 31.24 6.45 -16.04
C ASP A 240 30.61 5.95 -14.72
N TRP A 241 29.57 5.16 -14.84
CA TRP A 241 28.97 4.47 -13.70
C TRP A 241 29.78 3.22 -13.38
N THR A 242 30.69 3.34 -12.44
CA THR A 242 31.41 2.20 -11.89
C THR A 242 30.65 1.60 -10.72
N THR A 243 31.05 0.40 -10.29
CA THR A 243 30.48 -0.23 -9.08
C THR A 243 30.66 0.62 -7.81
N GLU A 244 31.60 1.56 -7.82
CA GLU A 244 31.95 2.38 -6.67
C GLU A 244 31.16 3.70 -6.60
N ASN A 245 30.67 4.21 -7.74
CA ASN A 245 30.00 5.51 -7.82
C ASN A 245 28.49 5.43 -8.12
N LEU A 246 27.91 4.22 -8.15
CA LEU A 246 26.47 4.09 -8.24
C LEU A 246 25.81 4.62 -6.97
N PRO A 247 24.77 5.47 -7.09
CA PRO A 247 24.01 5.92 -5.93
C PRO A 247 23.51 4.74 -5.12
N GLU A 248 23.55 4.86 -3.80
CA GLU A 248 22.96 3.87 -2.90
C GLU A 248 21.48 3.70 -3.22
N MET A 249 21.07 2.47 -3.35
CA MET A 249 19.66 2.11 -3.43
C MET A 249 19.01 2.24 -2.07
N LEU A 250 17.68 2.35 -2.03
CA LEU A 250 16.94 2.25 -0.77
C LEU A 250 17.26 0.92 -0.11
N ILE A 251 18.08 1.03 0.92
CA ILE A 251 18.70 -0.10 1.58
C ILE A 251 17.67 -0.90 2.38
N ASP A 252 16.54 -0.29 2.76
CA ASP A 252 15.57 -0.86 3.69
C ASP A 252 14.19 -1.11 3.08
N SER A 253 14.09 -1.33 1.77
CA SER A 253 12.80 -1.64 1.13
C SER A 253 12.28 -3.02 1.53
N CYS A 254 11.01 -3.08 1.91
CA CYS A 254 10.32 -4.31 2.26
C CYS A 254 9.00 -4.42 1.48
N CYS A 255 8.76 -5.58 0.85
CA CYS A 255 7.51 -5.75 0.12
C CYS A 255 6.33 -5.94 1.08
N PHE A 256 6.41 -6.92 1.98
CA PHE A 256 5.36 -7.21 2.96
C PHE A 256 5.95 -7.27 4.35
N ARG A 257 5.48 -6.42 5.26
CA ARG A 257 5.84 -6.42 6.67
C ARG A 257 4.62 -6.75 7.52
N ILE A 258 4.61 -7.92 8.13
CA ILE A 258 3.48 -8.43 8.88
C ILE A 258 3.84 -8.47 10.35
N LYS A 259 3.30 -7.52 11.12
CA LYS A 259 3.58 -7.36 12.55
C LYS A 259 2.51 -7.96 13.44
N GLY A 260 1.24 -7.92 13.02
CA GLY A 260 0.13 -8.53 13.73
C GLY A 260 0.06 -10.04 13.56
N GLY A 261 -0.68 -10.71 14.44
CA GLY A 261 -0.84 -12.17 14.42
C GLY A 261 -2.03 -12.64 13.59
N SER A 262 -2.06 -13.94 13.30
CA SER A 262 -3.17 -14.61 12.59
C SER A 262 -3.48 -14.04 11.20
N ASN A 263 -2.50 -13.41 10.56
CA ASN A 263 -2.67 -12.89 9.21
C ASN A 263 -2.49 -14.01 8.16
N VAL A 264 -3.21 -13.90 7.05
CA VAL A 264 -3.19 -14.87 5.95
C VAL A 264 -2.85 -14.16 4.64
N LEU A 265 -1.81 -14.65 3.96
CA LEU A 265 -1.38 -14.19 2.65
C LEU A 265 -1.61 -15.29 1.64
N THR A 266 -2.38 -15.04 0.59
CA THR A 266 -2.67 -16.02 -0.47
C THR A 266 -2.35 -15.44 -1.83
N GLY A 267 -1.46 -16.09 -2.57
CA GLY A 267 -1.07 -15.66 -3.92
C GLY A 267 -0.40 -14.28 -3.97
N CYS A 268 0.25 -13.86 -2.89
CA CYS A 268 0.91 -12.57 -2.82
C CYS A 268 2.35 -12.65 -3.35
N PHE A 269 2.78 -11.61 -4.07
CA PHE A 269 4.11 -11.56 -4.67
C PHE A 269 4.86 -10.29 -4.31
N GLY A 270 6.10 -10.46 -3.86
CA GLY A 270 7.05 -9.37 -3.65
C GLY A 270 8.10 -9.34 -4.77
N ASP A 271 8.21 -8.19 -5.44
CA ASP A 271 9.21 -7.93 -6.48
C ASP A 271 10.17 -6.82 -6.04
N THR A 272 11.44 -6.97 -6.34
CA THR A 272 12.44 -5.89 -6.27
C THR A 272 12.66 -5.23 -4.90
N GLY A 273 12.08 -5.72 -3.83
CA GLY A 273 12.38 -5.28 -2.47
C GLY A 273 13.67 -5.90 -1.93
N LYS A 274 14.36 -5.23 -1.00
CA LYS A 274 15.48 -5.82 -0.25
C LYS A 274 15.00 -7.02 0.59
N THR A 275 13.84 -6.90 1.20
CA THR A 275 13.15 -7.98 1.91
C THR A 275 11.81 -8.26 1.23
N GLY A 276 11.55 -9.51 0.92
CA GLY A 276 10.27 -9.93 0.37
C GLY A 276 9.16 -9.91 1.43
N PHE A 277 9.31 -10.76 2.44
CA PHE A 277 8.37 -10.88 3.56
C PHE A 277 9.12 -10.75 4.89
N GLU A 278 8.76 -9.77 5.70
CA GLU A 278 9.24 -9.57 7.07
C GLU A 278 8.08 -9.92 8.02
N ILE A 279 8.23 -11.00 8.79
CA ILE A 279 7.16 -11.61 9.59
C ILE A 279 7.50 -11.53 11.07
N HIS A 280 6.68 -10.85 11.86
CA HIS A 280 6.82 -10.72 13.31
C HIS A 280 5.72 -11.45 14.09
N GLY A 281 4.56 -11.65 13.51
CA GLY A 281 3.42 -12.33 14.12
C GLY A 281 3.06 -13.63 13.41
N SER A 282 2.27 -14.48 14.05
CA SER A 282 1.83 -15.74 13.44
C SER A 282 1.15 -15.51 12.10
N THR A 283 1.66 -16.14 11.07
CA THR A 283 1.25 -15.86 9.68
C THR A 283 1.17 -17.15 8.86
N MET A 284 0.14 -17.23 8.02
CA MET A 284 0.02 -18.26 6.99
C MET A 284 0.29 -17.65 5.62
N MET A 285 1.16 -18.28 4.84
CA MET A 285 1.48 -17.94 3.47
C MET A 285 1.14 -19.12 2.57
N ASP A 286 0.20 -18.94 1.65
CA ASP A 286 -0.16 -19.94 0.67
C ASP A 286 -0.01 -19.39 -0.76
N SER A 287 0.64 -20.16 -1.62
CA SER A 287 0.84 -19.80 -3.04
C SER A 287 1.55 -18.45 -3.24
N CYS A 288 2.35 -18.02 -2.27
CA CYS A 288 3.09 -16.77 -2.31
C CYS A 288 4.48 -16.96 -2.95
N GLY A 289 5.12 -15.85 -3.32
CA GLY A 289 6.46 -15.90 -3.85
C GLY A 289 7.19 -14.57 -3.81
N VAL A 290 8.51 -14.66 -3.95
CA VAL A 290 9.38 -13.52 -4.19
C VAL A 290 10.02 -13.68 -5.55
N TYR A 291 9.81 -12.69 -6.40
CA TYR A 291 10.51 -12.59 -7.66
C TYR A 291 11.54 -11.47 -7.58
N ASN A 292 12.78 -11.82 -7.81
CA ASN A 292 13.77 -10.83 -8.11
C ASN A 292 13.59 -10.45 -9.57
N ASN A 293 13.08 -9.27 -9.81
CA ASN A 293 12.85 -8.83 -11.17
C ASN A 293 14.21 -8.65 -11.86
N PHE A 294 14.58 -9.66 -12.65
CA PHE A 294 15.81 -9.67 -13.43
C PHE A 294 15.95 -8.42 -14.31
N ARG A 295 14.81 -7.84 -14.73
CA ARG A 295 14.77 -6.65 -15.57
C ARG A 295 15.44 -5.44 -14.92
N PHE A 296 15.35 -5.33 -13.61
CA PHE A 296 15.87 -4.18 -12.87
C PHE A 296 17.20 -4.46 -12.18
N GLY A 297 17.71 -5.70 -12.23
CA GLY A 297 18.98 -6.05 -11.62
C GLY A 297 19.01 -5.94 -10.10
N MET A 298 17.87 -5.82 -9.47
CA MET A 298 17.73 -5.69 -8.04
C MET A 298 17.52 -7.06 -7.44
N ASP A 299 18.21 -7.33 -6.36
CA ASP A 299 18.13 -8.57 -5.64
C ASP A 299 17.38 -8.33 -4.34
N ALA A 300 16.35 -9.15 -4.06
CA ALA A 300 15.93 -9.29 -2.69
C ALA A 300 17.11 -9.89 -1.94
N ASP A 301 17.67 -9.16 -1.01
CA ASP A 301 18.75 -9.71 -0.18
C ASP A 301 18.21 -10.88 0.63
N LEU A 302 16.94 -10.82 1.02
CA LEU A 302 16.27 -11.78 1.87
C LEU A 302 14.83 -12.02 1.41
N ALA A 303 14.48 -13.26 1.08
CA ALA A 303 13.11 -13.56 0.67
C ALA A 303 12.14 -13.55 1.85
N VAL A 304 12.50 -14.19 2.98
CA VAL A 304 11.68 -14.29 4.18
C VAL A 304 12.53 -13.98 5.42
N ASP A 305 12.21 -12.89 6.10
CA ASP A 305 12.78 -12.50 7.41
C ASP A 305 11.74 -12.80 8.50
N HIS A 306 11.92 -13.94 9.16
CA HIS A 306 11.02 -14.43 10.20
C HIS A 306 11.52 -14.02 11.58
N ARG A 307 10.91 -12.99 12.14
CA ARG A 307 11.31 -12.39 13.42
C ARG A 307 10.48 -12.85 14.63
N GLY A 308 9.39 -13.56 14.40
CA GLY A 308 8.57 -14.12 15.48
C GLY A 308 7.22 -14.68 15.05
N GLY A 309 6.55 -15.37 15.98
CA GLY A 309 5.31 -16.09 15.75
C GLY A 309 5.49 -17.41 15.00
N GLU A 310 4.42 -18.12 14.76
CA GLU A 310 4.41 -19.33 13.93
C GLU A 310 4.28 -18.95 12.46
N LEU A 311 5.16 -19.45 11.61
CA LEU A 311 5.13 -19.21 10.18
C LEU A 311 4.85 -20.47 9.38
N TYR A 312 3.71 -20.49 8.73
CA TYR A 312 3.30 -21.57 7.84
C TYR A 312 3.47 -21.15 6.39
N ILE A 313 4.28 -21.88 5.62
CA ILE A 313 4.55 -21.63 4.20
C ILE A 313 4.08 -22.85 3.41
N THR A 314 3.04 -22.68 2.61
CA THR A 314 2.43 -23.76 1.81
C THR A 314 2.37 -23.40 0.33
N ASN A 315 2.66 -24.34 -0.54
CA ASN A 315 2.50 -24.22 -2.01
C ASN A 315 3.23 -22.98 -2.62
N CYS A 316 4.19 -22.40 -1.92
CA CYS A 316 4.90 -21.21 -2.36
C CYS A 316 5.98 -21.52 -3.40
N ASP A 317 6.40 -20.50 -4.17
CA ASP A 317 7.49 -20.62 -5.16
C ASP A 317 8.53 -19.52 -4.93
N PHE A 318 9.71 -19.90 -4.47
CA PHE A 318 10.83 -19.01 -4.24
C PHE A 318 11.98 -19.33 -5.17
N ARG A 319 12.43 -18.34 -5.95
CA ARG A 319 13.51 -18.49 -6.92
C ARG A 319 14.64 -17.54 -6.62
N LYS A 320 15.83 -18.12 -6.39
CA LYS A 320 17.04 -17.32 -6.24
C LYS A 320 17.43 -16.73 -7.59
N CYS A 321 17.41 -15.41 -7.67
CA CYS A 321 17.76 -14.70 -8.89
C CYS A 321 19.14 -14.05 -8.81
N ALA A 322 19.71 -13.92 -7.60
CA ALA A 322 21.06 -13.38 -7.40
C ALA A 322 21.93 -14.27 -6.53
N PRO A 323 23.27 -14.24 -6.76
CA PRO A 323 24.21 -15.08 -6.02
C PRO A 323 24.17 -14.86 -4.50
N ASN A 324 23.92 -13.64 -4.06
CA ASN A 324 24.00 -13.22 -2.64
C ASN A 324 22.64 -13.17 -1.93
N SER A 325 21.55 -13.54 -2.60
CA SER A 325 20.22 -13.57 -1.96
C SER A 325 20.10 -14.77 -1.03
N GLU A 326 19.49 -14.52 0.13
CA GLU A 326 19.15 -15.55 1.13
C GLU A 326 17.65 -15.85 1.05
N LEU A 327 17.28 -17.12 1.27
CA LEU A 327 15.87 -17.51 1.30
C LEU A 327 15.21 -17.15 2.61
N TYR A 328 15.88 -17.47 3.73
CA TYR A 328 15.26 -17.42 5.05
C TYR A 328 16.27 -16.99 6.12
N HIS A 329 15.77 -16.12 6.99
CA HIS A 329 16.45 -15.74 8.22
C HIS A 329 15.45 -15.81 9.36
N GLY A 330 15.79 -16.46 10.48
CA GLY A 330 14.95 -16.57 11.66
C GLY A 330 15.10 -17.91 12.40
N ASP A 331 14.24 -18.12 13.40
CA ASP A 331 14.20 -19.35 14.17
C ASP A 331 13.40 -20.44 13.43
N ALA A 332 14.09 -21.48 12.98
CA ALA A 332 13.48 -22.58 12.26
C ALA A 332 12.54 -23.45 13.12
N SER A 333 12.57 -23.35 14.43
CA SER A 333 11.69 -24.12 15.32
C SER A 333 10.21 -23.71 15.22
N HIS A 334 9.94 -22.52 14.69
CA HIS A 334 8.59 -21.96 14.45
C HIS A 334 8.24 -21.87 12.97
N LEU A 335 9.01 -22.57 12.10
CA LEU A 335 8.80 -22.57 10.66
C LEU A 335 8.22 -23.90 10.20
N HIS A 336 7.10 -23.83 9.51
CA HIS A 336 6.41 -24.99 8.93
C HIS A 336 6.32 -24.83 7.40
N VAL A 337 7.04 -25.69 6.66
CA VAL A 337 7.10 -25.61 5.21
C VAL A 337 6.52 -26.86 4.57
N VAL A 338 5.50 -26.71 3.73
CA VAL A 338 4.82 -27.82 3.05
C VAL A 338 4.69 -27.52 1.56
N ASN A 339 5.03 -28.50 0.73
CA ASN A 339 4.85 -28.45 -0.72
C ASN A 339 5.34 -27.16 -1.39
N THR A 340 6.43 -26.59 -0.87
CA THR A 340 6.98 -25.32 -1.36
C THR A 340 8.17 -25.58 -2.28
N ARG A 341 8.15 -24.93 -3.44
CA ARG A 341 9.23 -25.02 -4.41
C ARG A 341 10.29 -23.97 -4.14
N THR A 342 11.54 -24.42 -4.12
CA THR A 342 12.71 -23.54 -4.05
C THR A 342 13.64 -23.82 -5.22
N VAL A 343 14.24 -22.79 -5.79
CA VAL A 343 15.21 -22.91 -6.89
C VAL A 343 16.44 -22.08 -6.56
N GLY A 344 17.57 -22.79 -6.41
CA GLY A 344 18.88 -22.17 -6.16
C GLY A 344 19.18 -21.86 -4.69
N TYR A 345 18.28 -22.15 -3.75
CA TYR A 345 18.47 -22.13 -2.31
C TYR A 345 17.43 -23.01 -1.59
N GLU A 346 17.60 -23.29 -0.32
CA GLU A 346 16.73 -24.20 0.43
C GLU A 346 16.38 -23.60 1.80
N PHE A 347 15.20 -23.93 2.33
CA PHE A 347 14.87 -23.66 3.73
C PHE A 347 15.74 -24.52 4.65
N PRO A 348 16.00 -24.05 5.89
CA PRO A 348 16.67 -24.88 6.89
C PRO A 348 15.88 -26.18 7.09
N ALA A 349 16.59 -27.29 7.27
CA ALA A 349 15.93 -28.57 7.53
C ALA A 349 15.17 -28.48 8.86
N GLU A 350 13.94 -29.01 8.88
CA GLU A 350 13.16 -29.14 10.12
C GLU A 350 14.03 -29.83 11.18
N GLN A 351 14.24 -29.15 12.30
CA GLN A 351 14.81 -29.81 13.46
C GLN A 351 13.71 -30.69 14.07
N LYS A 352 13.81 -31.99 13.80
CA LYS A 352 12.90 -33.02 14.36
C LYS A 352 13.12 -33.19 15.85
#